data_09ff9af7f6c5b819adb1c12bebf4bb8a
#
_entry.id   09ff9af7f6c5b819adb1c12bebf4bb8a
#
_cell.length_a   1.000
_cell.length_b   1.000
_cell.length_c   1.000
_cell.angle_alpha   90.00
_cell.angle_beta   90.00
_cell.angle_gamma   90.00
#
_symmetry.space_group_name_H-M   'P 1'
#
loop_
_entity.id
_entity.type
_entity.pdbx_description
1 polymer ?
#
loop_
_entity_poly.entity_id
_entity_poly.type
_entity_poly.pdbx_seq_one_letter_code
_entity_poly.pdbx_strand_id
1 'polypeptide(L)'
;MWPLLLPTALLLTVSSGIRAGLQKAVVTLHPEWVRVLQDDSVTLRCQGTYPPGDNSTKWFHNGSLTLQQDANYLIGSAKVKDSGEYTCQTALSMLSDPVNLEVHIGWLLLQTTQRPVFREGDPIRLNCHSWRNTPVYKVTYLQNGKGKKYFHKNSELHIPNATQNHSGSYFCRGIIGRNNKSSETLRITVGDNSNMTTSKLSCDPCRQLPCQTSPVESPSNKQKR
;
A
#
# COMPACT_ATOMS: atom_id res chain seq x y z
N MET A 1 25.28 -64.34 -44.93
CA MET A 1 24.66 -63.96 -43.67
C MET A 1 25.19 -62.60 -43.30
N TRP A 2 24.39 -61.55 -43.56
CA TRP A 2 24.76 -60.16 -43.28
C TRP A 2 23.98 -59.71 -42.04
N PRO A 3 24.62 -59.13 -41.00
CA PRO A 3 23.89 -58.53 -39.89
C PRO A 3 23.43 -57.14 -40.26
N LEU A 4 22.12 -56.88 -40.09
CA LEU A 4 21.45 -55.61 -40.20
C LEU A 4 21.85 -54.72 -38.98
N LEU A 5 22.60 -53.66 -39.24
CA LEU A 5 22.86 -52.59 -38.25
C LEU A 5 21.63 -51.67 -38.19
N LEU A 6 20.91 -51.72 -37.11
CA LEU A 6 19.86 -50.74 -36.76
C LEU A 6 20.50 -49.43 -36.27
N PRO A 7 20.13 -48.23 -36.79
CA PRO A 7 20.61 -46.99 -36.25
C PRO A 7 19.83 -46.67 -34.95
N THR A 8 20.55 -46.61 -33.85
CA THR A 8 20.02 -46.08 -32.58
C THR A 8 19.80 -44.58 -32.73
N ALA A 9 18.55 -44.16 -32.90
CA ALA A 9 18.16 -42.74 -32.85
C ALA A 9 18.30 -42.22 -31.40
N LEU A 10 19.32 -41.41 -31.16
CA LEU A 10 19.54 -40.70 -29.91
C LEU A 10 18.52 -39.56 -29.84
N LEU A 11 17.43 -39.79 -29.11
CA LEU A 11 16.43 -38.75 -28.76
C LEU A 11 17.05 -37.77 -27.79
N LEU A 12 17.57 -36.63 -28.32
CA LEU A 12 17.93 -35.48 -27.55
C LEU A 12 16.62 -34.81 -27.03
N THR A 13 16.24 -35.12 -25.80
CA THR A 13 15.18 -34.36 -25.09
C THR A 13 15.71 -32.97 -24.77
N VAL A 14 15.37 -32.00 -25.58
CA VAL A 14 15.56 -30.59 -25.27
C VAL A 14 14.62 -30.26 -24.11
N SER A 15 15.13 -30.32 -22.88
CA SER A 15 14.45 -29.74 -21.72
C SER A 15 14.31 -28.24 -21.95
N SER A 16 13.13 -27.82 -22.41
CA SER A 16 12.73 -26.41 -22.38
C SER A 16 12.65 -25.99 -20.92
N GLY A 17 13.77 -25.56 -20.36
CA GLY A 17 13.81 -24.91 -19.05
C GLY A 17 12.93 -23.69 -19.10
N ILE A 18 11.71 -23.80 -18.55
CA ILE A 18 10.85 -22.64 -18.25
C ILE A 18 11.71 -21.79 -17.32
N ARG A 19 12.26 -20.69 -17.83
CA ARG A 19 12.83 -19.64 -16.99
C ARG A 19 11.65 -19.06 -16.19
N ALA A 20 11.41 -19.62 -15.01
CA ALA A 20 10.53 -18.98 -14.04
C ALA A 20 11.11 -17.58 -13.81
N GLY A 21 10.41 -16.55 -14.29
CA GLY A 21 10.80 -15.15 -14.03
C GLY A 21 10.88 -14.96 -12.51
N LEU A 22 11.85 -14.21 -12.03
CA LEU A 22 11.97 -13.84 -10.61
C LEU A 22 10.65 -13.26 -10.13
N GLN A 23 10.10 -13.85 -9.07
CA GLN A 23 8.87 -13.35 -8.43
C GLN A 23 9.17 -12.04 -7.71
N LYS A 24 8.23 -11.09 -7.71
CA LYS A 24 8.34 -9.86 -6.90
C LYS A 24 8.31 -10.23 -5.41
N ALA A 25 9.12 -9.53 -4.62
CA ALA A 25 8.94 -9.51 -3.17
C ALA A 25 7.60 -8.83 -2.81
N VAL A 26 7.10 -9.09 -1.60
CA VAL A 26 5.87 -8.49 -1.08
C VAL A 26 6.16 -7.86 0.28
N VAL A 27 5.75 -6.60 0.45
CA VAL A 27 5.79 -5.92 1.76
C VAL A 27 4.43 -6.07 2.43
N THR A 28 4.43 -6.51 3.69
CA THR A 28 3.23 -6.53 4.54
C THR A 28 3.47 -5.73 5.83
N LEU A 29 2.41 -5.13 6.36
CA LEU A 29 2.44 -4.36 7.62
C LEU A 29 1.90 -5.20 8.78
N HIS A 30 2.50 -5.06 9.95
CA HIS A 30 2.03 -5.63 11.21
C HIS A 30 2.07 -4.57 12.32
N PRO A 31 0.91 -4.15 12.84
CA PRO A 31 -0.44 -4.48 12.37
C PRO A 31 -0.69 -4.00 10.94
N GLU A 32 -1.71 -4.52 10.26
CA GLU A 32 -1.98 -4.33 8.82
C GLU A 32 -2.48 -2.92 8.40
N TRP A 33 -2.42 -1.96 9.32
CA TRP A 33 -2.93 -0.60 9.10
C TRP A 33 -1.90 0.26 8.38
N VAL A 34 -2.28 0.83 7.22
CA VAL A 34 -1.42 1.76 6.47
C VAL A 34 -1.42 3.18 7.06
N ARG A 35 -2.35 3.48 7.97
CA ARG A 35 -2.44 4.74 8.71
C ARG A 35 -2.27 4.45 10.20
N VAL A 36 -1.31 5.11 10.83
CA VAL A 36 -0.95 4.90 12.24
C VAL A 36 -0.79 6.22 12.97
N LEU A 37 -0.90 6.21 14.28
CA LEU A 37 -0.61 7.38 15.10
C LEU A 37 0.89 7.46 15.42
N GLN A 38 1.34 8.69 15.70
CA GLN A 38 2.66 8.88 16.27
C GLN A 38 2.81 8.04 17.54
N ASP A 39 4.00 7.48 17.74
CA ASP A 39 4.38 6.57 18.81
C ASP A 39 3.82 5.14 18.69
N ASP A 40 3.01 4.83 17.68
CA ASP A 40 2.64 3.44 17.39
C ASP A 40 3.88 2.64 16.97
N SER A 41 3.82 1.33 17.23
CA SER A 41 4.82 0.38 16.71
C SER A 41 4.30 -0.30 15.45
N VAL A 42 5.12 -0.31 14.41
CA VAL A 42 4.80 -0.95 13.12
C VAL A 42 6.00 -1.79 12.68
N THR A 43 5.73 -3.01 12.25
CA THR A 43 6.73 -3.87 11.60
C THR A 43 6.35 -4.07 10.15
N LEU A 44 7.23 -3.66 9.23
CA LEU A 44 7.12 -4.04 7.82
C LEU A 44 7.86 -5.36 7.63
N ARG A 45 7.23 -6.31 6.96
CA ARG A 45 7.80 -7.62 6.67
C ARG A 45 7.96 -7.81 5.17
N CYS A 46 9.18 -8.13 4.74
CA CYS A 46 9.49 -8.47 3.36
C CYS A 46 9.36 -9.98 3.16
N GLN A 47 8.52 -10.37 2.23
CA GLN A 47 8.36 -11.76 1.80
C GLN A 47 8.92 -11.91 0.39
N GLY A 48 9.89 -12.78 0.23
CA GLY A 48 10.55 -13.04 -1.05
C GLY A 48 11.34 -14.35 -0.99
N THR A 49 12.03 -14.67 -2.06
CA THR A 49 12.88 -15.87 -2.15
C THR A 49 14.30 -15.52 -1.74
N TYR A 50 14.89 -16.36 -0.90
CA TYR A 50 16.25 -16.24 -0.42
C TYR A 50 17.09 -17.46 -0.88
N PRO A 51 18.37 -17.27 -1.21
CA PRO A 51 19.27 -18.39 -1.40
C PRO A 51 19.60 -19.06 -0.06
N PRO A 52 20.02 -20.33 -0.05
CA PRO A 52 20.45 -21.00 1.17
C PRO A 52 21.59 -20.22 1.86
N GLY A 53 21.40 -19.91 3.14
CA GLY A 53 22.41 -19.22 3.97
C GLY A 53 22.47 -17.70 3.84
N ASP A 54 21.66 -17.07 2.99
CA ASP A 54 21.55 -15.61 2.89
C ASP A 54 20.10 -15.17 3.16
N ASN A 55 19.91 -14.40 4.21
CA ASN A 55 18.63 -13.82 4.60
C ASN A 55 18.60 -12.30 4.41
N SER A 56 19.54 -11.74 3.66
CA SER A 56 19.66 -10.30 3.50
C SER A 56 18.51 -9.72 2.67
N THR A 57 17.98 -8.62 3.15
CA THR A 57 16.89 -7.86 2.51
C THR A 57 17.36 -6.43 2.29
N LYS A 58 17.09 -5.89 1.11
CA LYS A 58 17.27 -4.47 0.81
C LYS A 58 15.95 -3.76 1.03
N TRP A 59 15.95 -2.74 1.88
CA TRP A 59 14.79 -1.90 2.12
C TRP A 59 15.00 -0.51 1.55
N PHE A 60 13.96 0.03 0.94
CA PHE A 60 13.95 1.39 0.41
C PHE A 60 12.79 2.16 1.07
N HIS A 61 13.07 3.39 1.48
CA HIS A 61 12.11 4.35 1.98
C HIS A 61 12.15 5.59 1.07
N ASN A 62 11.01 5.90 0.44
CA ASN A 62 10.90 6.98 -0.56
C ASN A 62 11.98 6.88 -1.67
N GLY A 63 12.23 5.65 -2.13
CA GLY A 63 13.24 5.35 -3.15
C GLY A 63 14.70 5.33 -2.67
N SER A 64 14.98 5.72 -1.42
CA SER A 64 16.33 5.71 -0.84
C SER A 64 16.61 4.41 -0.09
N LEU A 65 17.78 3.80 -0.35
CA LEU A 65 18.22 2.59 0.34
C LEU A 65 18.42 2.90 1.84
N THR A 66 17.88 2.03 2.70
CA THR A 66 18.05 2.12 4.15
C THR A 66 19.18 1.21 4.63
N LEU A 67 19.58 1.36 5.90
CA LEU A 67 20.62 0.51 6.51
C LEU A 67 20.07 -0.83 7.02
N GLN A 68 18.75 -0.99 7.05
CA GLN A 68 18.11 -2.22 7.52
C GLN A 68 18.28 -3.35 6.51
N GLN A 69 18.71 -4.52 6.98
CA GLN A 69 18.98 -5.70 6.14
C GLN A 69 18.16 -6.93 6.54
N ASP A 70 17.43 -6.86 7.66
CA ASP A 70 16.57 -7.95 8.11
C ASP A 70 15.26 -8.02 7.29
N ALA A 71 14.67 -9.19 7.20
CA ALA A 71 13.35 -9.38 6.58
C ALA A 71 12.24 -8.57 7.29
N ASN A 72 12.45 -8.20 8.54
CA ASN A 72 11.54 -7.37 9.33
C ASN A 72 12.16 -5.98 9.57
N TYR A 73 11.49 -4.95 9.07
CA TYR A 73 11.84 -3.55 9.32
C TYR A 73 10.98 -3.03 10.48
N LEU A 74 11.56 -2.88 11.67
CA LEU A 74 10.84 -2.45 12.87
C LEU A 74 10.88 -0.93 13.03
N ILE A 75 9.71 -0.30 13.09
CA ILE A 75 9.48 1.07 13.51
C ILE A 75 8.89 1.01 14.92
N GLY A 76 9.72 1.04 15.97
CA GLY A 76 9.28 0.85 17.35
C GLY A 76 8.43 2.00 17.91
N SER A 77 8.61 3.21 17.39
CA SER A 77 7.87 4.42 17.77
C SER A 77 7.78 5.33 16.55
N ALA A 78 6.69 5.21 15.80
CA ALA A 78 6.48 5.91 14.54
C ALA A 78 6.52 7.43 14.71
N LYS A 79 7.19 8.11 13.80
CA LYS A 79 7.28 9.57 13.70
C LYS A 79 6.77 10.02 12.33
N VAL A 80 6.37 11.25 12.21
CA VAL A 80 5.88 11.80 10.92
C VAL A 80 6.90 11.60 9.78
N LYS A 81 8.19 11.67 10.07
CA LYS A 81 9.28 11.42 9.09
C LYS A 81 9.33 9.97 8.56
N ASP A 82 8.71 9.03 9.28
CA ASP A 82 8.64 7.62 8.88
C ASP A 82 7.45 7.38 7.91
N SER A 83 6.66 8.42 7.61
CA SER A 83 5.68 8.37 6.54
C SER A 83 6.35 8.27 5.18
N GLY A 84 5.73 7.52 4.27
CA GLY A 84 6.23 7.39 2.91
C GLY A 84 6.02 6.01 2.32
N GLU A 85 6.65 5.79 1.17
CA GLU A 85 6.59 4.54 0.43
C GLU A 85 7.75 3.62 0.83
N TYR A 86 7.41 2.39 1.18
CA TYR A 86 8.37 1.34 1.50
C TYR A 86 8.34 0.26 0.43
N THR A 87 9.51 -0.09 -0.08
CA THR A 87 9.70 -1.26 -0.95
C THR A 87 10.82 -2.12 -0.42
N CYS A 88 10.80 -3.40 -0.74
CA CYS A 88 11.85 -4.32 -0.36
C CYS A 88 12.26 -5.23 -1.53
N GLN A 89 13.45 -5.78 -1.43
CA GLN A 89 13.99 -6.75 -2.36
C GLN A 89 14.83 -7.78 -1.61
N THR A 90 14.62 -9.05 -1.89
CA THR A 90 15.48 -10.15 -1.44
C THR A 90 16.45 -10.55 -2.54
N ALA A 91 17.47 -11.35 -2.22
CA ALA A 91 18.50 -11.72 -3.19
C ALA A 91 17.96 -12.42 -4.44
N LEU A 92 16.87 -13.21 -4.33
CA LEU A 92 16.25 -13.95 -5.44
C LEU A 92 14.84 -13.45 -5.75
N SER A 93 14.56 -12.16 -5.56
CA SER A 93 13.28 -11.54 -5.95
C SER A 93 13.48 -10.28 -6.78
N MET A 94 12.43 -9.90 -7.50
CA MET A 94 12.30 -8.53 -8.02
C MET A 94 11.88 -7.60 -6.86
N LEU A 95 12.08 -6.28 -7.05
CA LEU A 95 11.60 -5.25 -6.14
C LEU A 95 10.08 -5.39 -5.93
N SER A 96 9.63 -5.24 -4.69
CA SER A 96 8.20 -5.27 -4.34
C SER A 96 7.45 -4.09 -4.95
N ASP A 97 6.13 -4.21 -5.03
CA ASP A 97 5.28 -3.04 -5.17
C ASP A 97 5.35 -2.18 -3.89
N PRO A 98 5.19 -0.84 -3.97
CA PRO A 98 5.31 0.04 -2.82
C PRO A 98 4.12 -0.09 -1.87
N VAL A 99 4.40 -0.11 -0.57
CA VAL A 99 3.41 0.05 0.49
C VAL A 99 3.58 1.43 1.11
N ASN A 100 2.47 2.18 1.22
CA ASN A 100 2.49 3.51 1.80
C ASN A 100 2.13 3.44 3.28
N LEU A 101 2.97 4.04 4.13
CA LEU A 101 2.71 4.23 5.55
C LEU A 101 2.45 5.72 5.81
N GLU A 102 1.34 6.04 6.50
CA GLU A 102 0.99 7.41 6.89
C GLU A 102 0.98 7.54 8.41
N VAL A 103 1.85 8.37 8.96
CA VAL A 103 1.92 8.63 10.41
C VAL A 103 1.23 9.95 10.71
N HIS A 104 0.20 9.90 11.54
CA HIS A 104 -0.64 11.02 11.93
C HIS A 104 -0.41 11.42 13.38
N ILE A 105 -0.69 12.69 13.71
CA ILE A 105 -0.68 13.21 15.07
C ILE A 105 -2.12 13.40 15.52
N GLY A 106 -2.49 12.92 16.69
CA GLY A 106 -3.84 13.11 17.22
C GLY A 106 -4.20 12.13 18.34
N TRP A 107 -5.41 12.24 18.83
CA TRP A 107 -5.96 11.35 19.87
C TRP A 107 -6.71 10.16 19.29
N LEU A 108 -7.36 10.36 18.13
CA LEU A 108 -8.07 9.34 17.37
C LEU A 108 -7.67 9.41 15.90
N LEU A 109 -7.55 8.26 15.28
CA LEU A 109 -7.30 8.09 13.86
C LEU A 109 -8.27 7.05 13.29
N LEU A 110 -8.87 7.35 12.16
CA LEU A 110 -9.57 6.34 11.38
C LEU A 110 -8.54 5.61 10.51
N GLN A 111 -8.25 4.35 10.89
CA GLN A 111 -7.31 3.48 10.20
C GLN A 111 -7.98 2.70 9.07
N THR A 112 -7.22 2.36 8.05
CA THR A 112 -7.59 1.47 6.94
C THR A 112 -6.39 0.57 6.59
N THR A 113 -6.66 -0.60 6.01
CA THR A 113 -5.66 -1.61 5.66
C THR A 113 -4.97 -1.35 4.32
N GLN A 114 -5.50 -0.42 3.51
CA GLN A 114 -4.95 -0.03 2.22
C GLN A 114 -5.25 1.45 1.93
N ARG A 115 -4.71 1.98 0.84
CA ARG A 115 -5.13 3.31 0.34
C ARG A 115 -6.65 3.36 0.23
N PRO A 116 -7.30 4.49 0.56
CA PRO A 116 -8.77 4.55 0.66
C PRO A 116 -9.45 4.61 -0.72
N VAL A 117 -8.95 3.81 -1.66
CA VAL A 117 -9.50 3.59 -3.00
C VAL A 117 -9.79 2.10 -3.15
N PHE A 118 -11.04 1.75 -3.29
CA PHE A 118 -11.53 0.38 -3.33
C PHE A 118 -12.25 0.11 -4.66
N ARG A 119 -12.31 -1.17 -5.04
CA ARG A 119 -13.16 -1.64 -6.13
C ARG A 119 -14.50 -2.10 -5.58
N GLU A 120 -15.52 -2.11 -6.42
CA GLU A 120 -16.78 -2.77 -6.05
C GLU A 120 -16.52 -4.25 -5.73
N GLY A 121 -17.11 -4.71 -4.61
CA GLY A 121 -16.88 -6.05 -4.06
C GLY A 121 -15.73 -6.16 -3.08
N ASP A 122 -14.79 -5.22 -3.05
CA ASP A 122 -13.68 -5.25 -2.08
C ASP A 122 -14.19 -5.13 -0.64
N PRO A 123 -13.55 -5.78 0.34
CA PRO A 123 -13.85 -5.55 1.74
C PRO A 123 -13.22 -4.23 2.21
N ILE A 124 -14.01 -3.41 2.93
CA ILE A 124 -13.51 -2.21 3.61
C ILE A 124 -13.46 -2.49 5.11
N ARG A 125 -12.28 -2.35 5.71
CA ARG A 125 -12.06 -2.46 7.15
C ARG A 125 -11.56 -1.13 7.68
N LEU A 126 -12.27 -0.60 8.68
CA LEU A 126 -11.93 0.66 9.34
C LEU A 126 -11.84 0.45 10.84
N ASN A 127 -10.80 0.98 11.46
CA ASN A 127 -10.63 0.94 12.91
C ASN A 127 -10.49 2.36 13.48
N CYS A 128 -11.21 2.64 14.56
CA CYS A 128 -11.12 3.89 15.30
C CYS A 128 -9.99 3.80 16.33
N HIS A 129 -8.75 3.97 15.90
CA HIS A 129 -7.55 3.81 16.71
C HIS A 129 -7.29 5.03 17.59
N SER A 130 -6.86 4.79 18.82
CA SER A 130 -6.52 5.85 19.78
C SER A 130 -5.04 5.87 20.09
N TRP A 131 -4.52 7.05 20.37
CA TRP A 131 -3.14 7.22 20.79
C TRP A 131 -2.79 6.34 21.99
N ARG A 132 -1.66 5.61 21.87
CA ARG A 132 -1.19 4.63 22.87
C ARG A 132 -2.22 3.56 23.24
N ASN A 133 -3.09 3.18 22.30
CA ASN A 133 -4.14 2.19 22.51
C ASN A 133 -5.04 2.50 23.73
N THR A 134 -5.22 3.77 24.07
CA THR A 134 -6.10 4.18 25.18
C THR A 134 -7.53 3.69 24.91
N PRO A 135 -8.23 3.08 25.86
CA PRO A 135 -9.60 2.59 25.65
C PRO A 135 -10.55 3.69 25.15
N VAL A 136 -11.29 3.39 24.08
CA VAL A 136 -12.32 4.27 23.51
C VAL A 136 -13.69 3.65 23.68
N TYR A 137 -14.62 4.42 24.19
CA TYR A 137 -15.99 4.02 24.44
C TYR A 137 -16.97 4.83 23.60
N LYS A 138 -18.18 4.31 23.41
CA LYS A 138 -19.29 4.96 22.69
C LYS A 138 -18.85 5.42 21.28
N VAL A 139 -18.15 4.52 20.57
CA VAL A 139 -17.60 4.80 19.25
C VAL A 139 -18.70 4.84 18.22
N THR A 140 -18.75 5.92 17.46
CA THR A 140 -19.65 6.07 16.32
C THR A 140 -18.80 6.29 15.07
N TYR A 141 -19.00 5.44 14.06
CA TYR A 141 -18.49 5.66 12.72
C TYR A 141 -19.51 6.45 11.92
N LEU A 142 -19.07 7.48 11.21
CA LEU A 142 -19.93 8.35 10.41
C LEU A 142 -19.46 8.32 8.95
N GLN A 143 -20.43 8.37 8.04
CA GLN A 143 -20.21 8.59 6.61
C GLN A 143 -20.99 9.80 6.18
N ASN A 144 -20.33 10.80 5.57
CA ASN A 144 -20.94 12.06 5.13
C ASN A 144 -21.72 12.75 6.28
N GLY A 145 -21.16 12.73 7.50
CA GLY A 145 -21.78 13.31 8.69
C GLY A 145 -22.93 12.50 9.31
N LYS A 146 -23.38 11.42 8.67
CA LYS A 146 -24.45 10.55 9.18
C LYS A 146 -23.88 9.34 9.89
N GLY A 147 -24.42 8.97 11.06
CA GLY A 147 -24.02 7.79 11.81
C GLY A 147 -24.30 6.50 11.01
N LYS A 148 -23.28 5.66 10.88
CA LYS A 148 -23.37 4.36 10.19
C LYS A 148 -23.39 3.20 11.16
N LYS A 149 -22.52 3.23 12.17
CA LYS A 149 -22.41 2.14 13.16
C LYS A 149 -22.00 2.73 14.50
N TYR A 150 -22.57 2.17 15.54
CA TYR A 150 -22.26 2.49 16.94
C TYR A 150 -21.76 1.24 17.66
N PHE A 151 -20.72 1.42 18.47
CA PHE A 151 -20.19 0.39 19.37
C PHE A 151 -20.04 0.95 20.78
N HIS A 152 -20.50 0.21 21.79
CA HIS A 152 -20.33 0.62 23.18
C HIS A 152 -18.85 0.61 23.61
N LYS A 153 -18.12 -0.44 23.23
CA LYS A 153 -16.65 -0.53 23.25
C LYS A 153 -16.16 -0.48 21.81
N ASN A 154 -14.98 0.08 21.58
CA ASN A 154 -14.40 0.17 20.24
C ASN A 154 -14.30 -1.21 19.57
N SER A 155 -14.71 -1.25 18.31
CA SER A 155 -14.61 -2.39 17.41
C SER A 155 -14.49 -1.89 15.98
N GLU A 156 -13.93 -2.70 15.10
CA GLU A 156 -13.79 -2.37 13.68
C GLU A 156 -15.15 -2.26 12.97
N LEU A 157 -15.24 -1.32 12.05
CA LEU A 157 -16.30 -1.28 11.06
C LEU A 157 -15.87 -2.11 9.86
N HIS A 158 -16.61 -3.19 9.59
CA HIS A 158 -16.40 -4.07 8.45
C HIS A 158 -17.53 -3.96 7.44
N ILE A 159 -17.21 -3.65 6.20
CA ILE A 159 -18.10 -3.64 5.05
C ILE A 159 -17.58 -4.73 4.10
N PRO A 160 -18.22 -5.92 4.05
CA PRO A 160 -17.66 -7.07 3.33
C PRO A 160 -17.63 -6.89 1.82
N ASN A 161 -18.58 -6.13 1.26
CA ASN A 161 -18.72 -5.89 -0.17
C ASN A 161 -18.90 -4.38 -0.40
N ALA A 162 -17.86 -3.70 -0.88
CA ALA A 162 -17.92 -2.30 -1.22
C ALA A 162 -18.83 -2.07 -2.42
N THR A 163 -19.61 -1.00 -2.39
CA THR A 163 -20.38 -0.48 -3.51
C THR A 163 -20.13 1.02 -3.63
N GLN A 164 -20.53 1.65 -4.73
CA GLN A 164 -20.40 3.10 -4.91
C GLN A 164 -21.03 3.91 -3.77
N ASN A 165 -22.12 3.39 -3.16
CA ASN A 165 -22.78 4.01 -2.01
C ASN A 165 -21.88 4.07 -0.75
N HIS A 166 -20.81 3.29 -0.71
CA HIS A 166 -19.80 3.35 0.35
C HIS A 166 -18.71 4.39 0.09
N SER A 167 -18.75 5.10 -1.05
CA SER A 167 -17.91 6.29 -1.26
C SER A 167 -18.36 7.42 -0.36
N GLY A 168 -17.39 8.24 0.08
CA GLY A 168 -17.70 9.41 0.88
C GLY A 168 -16.64 9.74 1.92
N SER A 169 -16.97 10.67 2.78
CA SER A 169 -16.11 11.16 3.86
C SER A 169 -16.43 10.42 5.15
N TYR A 170 -15.45 9.71 5.70
CA TYR A 170 -15.58 8.91 6.91
C TYR A 170 -14.76 9.50 8.05
N PHE A 171 -15.31 9.45 9.24
CA PHE A 171 -14.57 9.71 10.48
C PHE A 171 -15.20 8.91 11.62
N CYS A 172 -14.45 8.73 12.70
CA CYS A 172 -14.99 8.18 13.92
C CYS A 172 -14.93 9.19 15.07
N ARG A 173 -15.81 9.02 16.01
CA ARG A 173 -15.81 9.76 17.29
C ARG A 173 -16.09 8.81 18.44
N GLY A 174 -15.53 9.13 19.60
CA GLY A 174 -15.73 8.33 20.81
C GLY A 174 -15.25 9.07 22.04
N ILE A 175 -15.36 8.42 23.18
CA ILE A 175 -14.99 8.97 24.49
C ILE A 175 -13.67 8.32 24.93
N ILE A 176 -12.66 9.15 25.19
CA ILE A 176 -11.41 8.79 25.85
C ILE A 176 -11.39 9.45 27.22
N GLY A 177 -11.39 8.63 28.28
CA GLY A 177 -11.57 9.12 29.64
C GLY A 177 -12.91 9.84 29.82
N ARG A 178 -12.90 11.16 29.98
CA ARG A 178 -14.11 12.00 30.11
C ARG A 178 -14.36 12.88 28.88
N ASN A 179 -13.49 12.80 27.84
CA ASN A 179 -13.50 13.72 26.74
C ASN A 179 -14.00 13.08 25.44
N ASN A 180 -14.89 13.77 24.74
CA ASN A 180 -15.24 13.42 23.37
C ASN A 180 -14.06 13.75 22.44
N LYS A 181 -13.69 12.81 21.61
CA LYS A 181 -12.65 12.94 20.58
C LYS A 181 -13.21 12.52 19.23
N SER A 182 -12.69 13.10 18.16
CA SER A 182 -13.01 12.74 16.78
C SER A 182 -11.71 12.56 16.00
N SER A 183 -11.71 11.64 15.08
CA SER A 183 -10.63 11.52 14.10
C SER A 183 -10.74 12.60 13.04
N GLU A 184 -9.64 12.80 12.30
CA GLU A 184 -9.70 13.48 11.01
C GLU A 184 -10.56 12.69 10.03
N THR A 185 -11.02 13.39 8.99
CA THR A 185 -11.86 12.80 7.94
C THR A 185 -11.00 12.06 6.94
N LEU A 186 -11.39 10.81 6.63
CA LEU A 186 -10.83 9.98 5.58
C LEU A 186 -11.82 9.92 4.41
N ARG A 187 -11.38 10.32 3.21
CA ARG A 187 -12.21 10.18 2.00
C ARG A 187 -12.00 8.80 1.38
N ILE A 188 -13.07 8.01 1.32
CA ILE A 188 -13.10 6.70 0.67
C ILE A 188 -13.74 6.83 -0.70
N THR A 189 -13.12 6.24 -1.71
CA THR A 189 -13.63 6.15 -3.07
C THR A 189 -13.80 4.68 -3.44
N VAL A 190 -14.97 4.32 -3.95
CA VAL A 190 -15.26 3.00 -4.52
C VAL A 190 -15.55 3.20 -6.01
N GLY A 191 -14.74 2.60 -6.87
CA GLY A 191 -14.85 2.71 -8.32
C GLY A 191 -15.29 1.41 -8.97
N ASP A 192 -15.85 1.52 -10.20
CA ASP A 192 -16.17 0.37 -11.04
C ASP A 192 -14.92 -0.37 -11.49
N ASN A 193 -15.04 -1.68 -11.68
CA ASN A 193 -13.99 -2.52 -12.27
C ASN A 193 -13.61 -2.12 -13.70
N SER A 194 -14.44 -1.35 -14.40
CA SER A 194 -14.24 -0.95 -15.80
C SER A 194 -13.33 0.25 -16.00
N ASN A 195 -13.15 1.13 -15.00
CA ASN A 195 -12.46 2.42 -15.17
C ASN A 195 -11.05 2.49 -14.59
N MET A 196 -10.51 1.44 -13.99
CA MET A 196 -9.15 1.44 -13.42
C MET A 196 -8.06 0.90 -14.35
N THR A 197 -8.40 0.51 -15.60
CA THR A 197 -7.45 -0.12 -16.53
C THR A 197 -6.80 0.86 -17.53
N THR A 198 -7.09 2.16 -17.49
CA THR A 198 -6.60 3.12 -18.49
C THR A 198 -5.87 4.34 -17.89
N SER A 199 -4.85 4.10 -17.07
CA SER A 199 -3.74 5.04 -16.98
C SER A 199 -2.40 4.33 -17.22
N LYS A 200 -2.36 3.42 -18.20
CA LYS A 200 -1.11 3.11 -18.89
C LYS A 200 -0.92 4.25 -19.87
N LEU A 201 0.06 5.12 -19.57
CA LEU A 201 0.64 5.99 -20.60
C LEU A 201 0.97 5.09 -21.79
N SER A 202 0.23 5.27 -22.89
CA SER A 202 0.58 4.73 -24.18
C SER A 202 1.83 5.48 -24.65
N CYS A 203 2.99 4.93 -24.36
CA CYS A 203 4.20 5.30 -25.09
C CYS A 203 4.15 4.52 -26.39
N ASP A 204 3.71 5.16 -27.46
CA ASP A 204 3.84 4.66 -28.81
C ASP A 204 5.34 4.52 -29.15
N PRO A 205 5.84 3.34 -29.56
CA PRO A 205 7.28 3.14 -29.79
C PRO A 205 7.80 3.67 -31.14
N CYS A 206 7.08 4.53 -31.82
CA CYS A 206 7.48 5.06 -33.13
C CYS A 206 7.24 6.56 -33.26
N ARG A 207 8.08 7.39 -32.59
CA ARG A 207 8.48 8.71 -33.10
C ARG A 207 9.65 9.26 -32.27
N GLN A 208 10.83 9.18 -32.85
CA GLN A 208 12.01 9.96 -32.45
C GLN A 208 11.77 11.44 -32.75
N LEU A 209 11.48 12.23 -31.71
CA LEU A 209 11.65 13.69 -31.71
C LEU A 209 11.79 14.17 -30.26
N PRO A 210 12.74 15.05 -29.91
CA PRO A 210 13.00 15.48 -28.55
C PRO A 210 11.89 16.39 -28.03
N CYS A 211 11.48 16.21 -26.76
CA CYS A 211 10.58 17.12 -26.08
C CYS A 211 11.22 18.49 -25.91
N GLN A 212 10.69 19.47 -26.59
CA GLN A 212 11.01 20.89 -26.33
C GLN A 212 10.15 21.37 -25.16
N THR A 213 10.80 21.79 -24.09
CA THR A 213 10.18 22.52 -22.99
C THR A 213 9.91 23.95 -23.43
N SER A 214 8.65 24.34 -23.55
CA SER A 214 8.25 25.73 -23.76
C SER A 214 8.34 26.52 -22.46
N PRO A 215 8.87 27.74 -22.45
CA PRO A 215 8.93 28.59 -21.27
C PRO A 215 7.55 29.14 -20.93
N VAL A 216 7.20 29.11 -19.65
CA VAL A 216 6.01 29.76 -19.09
C VAL A 216 6.27 31.27 -19.06
N GLU A 217 5.54 32.03 -19.89
CA GLU A 217 5.51 33.48 -19.80
C GLU A 217 4.78 33.97 -18.55
N SER A 218 5.46 34.80 -17.77
CA SER A 218 4.89 35.56 -16.66
C SER A 218 4.03 36.72 -17.16
N PRO A 219 2.85 37.00 -16.61
CA PRO A 219 2.08 38.17 -16.97
C PRO A 219 2.70 39.43 -16.34
N SER A 220 3.07 40.38 -17.20
CA SER A 220 3.56 41.70 -16.83
C SER A 220 2.50 42.57 -16.18
N ASN A 221 2.88 43.15 -15.06
CA ASN A 221 2.18 44.18 -14.31
C ASN A 221 2.05 45.49 -15.13
N LYS A 222 0.84 45.85 -15.54
CA LYS A 222 0.53 47.18 -16.06
C LYS A 222 -0.07 48.06 -14.99
N GLN A 223 0.77 48.89 -14.39
CA GLN A 223 0.42 50.05 -13.65
C GLN A 223 -0.20 51.12 -14.58
N LYS A 224 -1.41 51.59 -14.28
CA LYS A 224 -1.94 52.81 -14.85
C LYS A 224 -2.28 53.79 -13.75
N ARG A 225 -1.81 54.96 -13.99
CA ARG A 225 -2.03 56.24 -13.29
C ARG A 225 -3.49 56.52 -12.90
#